data_520efef4e3f50e2c015c0c1e10cd3691
#
_entry.id   520efef4e3f50e2c015c0c1e10cd3691
#
_cell.length_a   1.000
_cell.length_b   1.000
_cell.length_c   1.000
_cell.angle_alpha   90.00
_cell.angle_beta   90.00
_cell.angle_gamma   90.00
#
_symmetry.space_group_name_H-M   'P 1'
#
loop_
_entity.id
_entity.type
_entity.pdbx_description
1 polymer ?
#
loop_
_entity_poly.entity_id
_entity_poly.type
_entity_poly.pdbx_seq_one_letter_code
_entity_poly.pdbx_strand_id
1 'polypeptide(L)'
;MDTLTRFLPEHLQQNQLPEALGGVLLSVVSACTEINAKVRLGALAGVLGMAGTGNIQGEDQKKLDVIANNIMIDTLKANPAVAGLASEEEDTFVSAGENGRYLVLFDPLDGSSNIDVNISVGTIFSILAKPEGALATESFLQTGRQQLAAGYVLYGPQTQLVFTFGHGVYVFTLNAKNEFVLTKENPKVPESTKEFAINMSNRRHWLPPVQQYVDELLAGETGTRGKNYNMRWVASMVAEIHRILMRGGVFMYLQDKRDPSKPGKLRLMYEANPMALILEQAGASASNAYQAMLDIQPESLHQRVAVIMGSSEEVDYLNRLHSK
;
A
#
# COMPACT_ATOMS: atom_id res chain seq x y z
N MET A 1 9.42 -18.05 -18.47
CA MET A 1 8.96 -17.03 -17.50
C MET A 1 9.84 -17.15 -16.29
N ASP A 2 10.40 -16.05 -15.83
CA ASP A 2 11.34 -16.06 -14.72
C ASP A 2 10.61 -16.10 -13.39
N THR A 3 11.05 -17.00 -12.51
CA THR A 3 10.60 -17.01 -11.13
C THR A 3 11.28 -15.86 -10.35
N LEU A 4 10.65 -15.40 -9.26
CA LEU A 4 11.21 -14.35 -8.42
C LEU A 4 12.63 -14.72 -7.93
N THR A 5 12.84 -15.96 -7.55
CA THR A 5 14.13 -16.46 -7.06
C THR A 5 15.25 -16.40 -8.13
N ARG A 6 14.89 -16.50 -9.41
CA ARG A 6 15.83 -16.35 -10.51
C ARG A 6 16.01 -14.89 -10.91
N PHE A 7 14.93 -14.14 -10.99
CA PHE A 7 14.92 -12.72 -11.36
C PHE A 7 15.70 -11.84 -10.36
N LEU A 8 15.50 -12.08 -9.06
CA LEU A 8 15.96 -11.17 -8.03
C LEU A 8 17.48 -10.99 -7.97
N PRO A 9 18.34 -12.03 -8.01
CA PRO A 9 19.79 -11.87 -8.00
C PRO A 9 20.30 -11.05 -9.19
N GLU A 10 19.79 -11.30 -10.39
CA GLU A 10 20.20 -10.58 -11.61
C GLU A 10 19.79 -9.10 -11.51
N HIS A 11 18.59 -8.82 -11.04
CA HIS A 11 18.07 -7.46 -10.87
C HIS A 11 18.87 -6.67 -9.82
N LEU A 12 19.18 -7.28 -8.67
CA LEU A 12 20.01 -6.65 -7.63
C LEU A 12 21.40 -6.31 -8.16
N GLN A 13 22.04 -7.24 -8.88
CA GLN A 13 23.36 -7.02 -9.47
C GLN A 13 23.36 -5.90 -10.51
N GLN A 14 22.38 -5.87 -11.41
CA GLN A 14 22.25 -4.85 -12.45
C GLN A 14 22.08 -3.44 -11.87
N ASN A 15 21.37 -3.32 -10.76
CA ASN A 15 21.09 -2.03 -10.10
C ASN A 15 22.03 -1.74 -8.92
N GLN A 16 23.09 -2.55 -8.73
CA GLN A 16 24.07 -2.40 -7.65
C GLN A 16 23.44 -2.37 -6.25
N LEU A 17 22.36 -3.15 -6.06
CA LEU A 17 21.64 -3.25 -4.80
C LEU A 17 22.21 -4.38 -3.92
N PRO A 18 22.23 -4.22 -2.58
CA PRO A 18 22.74 -5.25 -1.69
C PRO A 18 21.92 -6.54 -1.74
N GLU A 19 22.57 -7.71 -1.79
CA GLU A 19 21.90 -9.02 -1.75
C GLU A 19 21.01 -9.17 -0.48
N ALA A 20 21.46 -8.61 0.66
CA ALA A 20 20.69 -8.64 1.89
C ALA A 20 19.31 -7.96 1.77
N LEU A 21 19.18 -6.91 0.94
CA LEU A 21 17.88 -6.28 0.65
C LEU A 21 16.95 -7.25 -0.07
N GLY A 22 17.48 -8.01 -1.03
CA GLY A 22 16.72 -9.07 -1.69
C GLY A 22 16.31 -10.19 -0.73
N GLY A 23 17.18 -10.54 0.23
CA GLY A 23 16.87 -11.49 1.29
C GLY A 23 15.70 -11.05 2.18
N VAL A 24 15.61 -9.75 2.49
CA VAL A 24 14.46 -9.18 3.24
C VAL A 24 13.18 -9.27 2.40
N LEU A 25 13.23 -8.91 1.11
CA LEU A 25 12.07 -9.07 0.22
C LEU A 25 11.59 -10.52 0.15
N LEU A 26 12.50 -11.49 0.06
CA LEU A 26 12.14 -12.91 0.06
C LEU A 26 11.47 -13.35 1.37
N SER A 27 11.89 -12.81 2.51
CA SER A 27 11.20 -13.07 3.79
C SER A 27 9.78 -12.50 3.81
N VAL A 28 9.56 -11.28 3.30
CA VAL A 28 8.22 -10.72 3.12
C VAL A 28 7.37 -11.62 2.22
N VAL A 29 7.92 -12.04 1.08
CA VAL A 29 7.21 -12.90 0.12
C VAL A 29 6.87 -14.27 0.73
N SER A 30 7.75 -14.84 1.56
CA SER A 30 7.49 -16.08 2.29
C SER A 30 6.30 -15.92 3.24
N ALA A 31 6.30 -14.87 4.05
CA ALA A 31 5.18 -14.56 4.94
C ALA A 31 3.86 -14.37 4.17
N CYS A 32 3.89 -13.58 3.08
CA CYS A 32 2.72 -13.37 2.24
C CYS A 32 2.19 -14.65 1.57
N THR A 33 3.08 -15.59 1.24
CA THR A 33 2.68 -16.91 0.70
C THR A 33 1.92 -17.72 1.76
N GLU A 34 2.35 -17.67 3.02
CA GLU A 34 1.65 -18.32 4.13
C GLU A 34 0.30 -17.64 4.42
N ILE A 35 0.27 -16.30 4.45
CA ILE A 35 -0.98 -15.51 4.59
C ILE A 35 -1.96 -15.88 3.47
N ASN A 36 -1.50 -15.94 2.21
CA ASN A 36 -2.32 -16.35 1.08
C ASN A 36 -2.97 -17.72 1.29
N ALA A 37 -2.25 -18.69 1.85
CA ALA A 37 -2.81 -20.02 2.16
C ALA A 37 -3.97 -19.92 3.18
N LYS A 38 -3.87 -19.02 4.18
CA LYS A 38 -4.95 -18.77 5.14
C LYS A 38 -6.14 -18.05 4.52
N VAL A 39 -5.87 -16.99 3.74
CA VAL A 39 -6.91 -16.22 3.01
C VAL A 39 -7.73 -17.14 2.10
N ARG A 40 -7.07 -18.00 1.32
CA ARG A 40 -7.74 -18.92 0.39
C ARG A 40 -8.64 -19.95 1.06
N LEU A 41 -8.31 -20.34 2.28
CA LEU A 41 -9.11 -21.30 3.04
C LEU A 41 -10.28 -20.63 3.78
N GLY A 42 -10.13 -19.36 4.16
CA GLY A 42 -11.19 -18.57 4.79
C GLY A 42 -11.90 -19.32 5.93
N ALA A 43 -13.20 -19.56 5.76
CA ALA A 43 -14.02 -20.27 6.75
C ALA A 43 -13.50 -21.68 7.07
N LEU A 44 -12.92 -22.38 6.10
CA LEU A 44 -12.38 -23.75 6.30
C LEU A 44 -11.18 -23.76 7.25
N ALA A 45 -10.42 -22.66 7.31
CA ALA A 45 -9.33 -22.50 8.25
C ALA A 45 -9.77 -21.89 9.60
N GLY A 46 -11.04 -21.53 9.76
CA GLY A 46 -11.57 -20.91 10.96
C GLY A 46 -11.06 -19.48 11.21
N VAL A 47 -10.55 -18.81 10.17
CA VAL A 47 -9.89 -17.50 10.26
C VAL A 47 -10.83 -16.31 10.04
N LEU A 48 -12.12 -16.56 9.73
CA LEU A 48 -13.11 -15.51 9.55
C LEU A 48 -13.68 -15.01 10.89
N GLY A 49 -14.25 -13.80 10.86
CA GLY A 49 -14.92 -13.16 12.00
C GLY A 49 -13.99 -12.36 12.89
N MET A 50 -14.56 -11.79 13.95
CA MET A 50 -13.86 -10.91 14.88
C MET A 50 -12.87 -11.66 15.77
N ALA A 51 -11.73 -11.04 16.08
CA ALA A 51 -10.76 -11.57 17.02
C ALA A 51 -11.23 -11.44 18.48
N GLY A 52 -12.16 -10.52 18.76
CA GLY A 52 -12.57 -10.16 20.13
C GLY A 52 -11.60 -9.18 20.80
N THR A 53 -10.63 -8.66 20.04
CA THR A 53 -9.68 -7.62 20.44
C THR A 53 -9.83 -6.41 19.51
N GLY A 54 -9.45 -5.23 19.99
CA GLY A 54 -9.31 -4.03 19.16
C GLY A 54 -7.84 -3.64 19.06
N ASN A 55 -7.46 -2.97 17.97
CA ASN A 55 -6.14 -2.38 17.87
C ASN A 55 -6.09 -1.06 18.69
N ILE A 56 -4.88 -0.50 18.87
CA ILE A 56 -4.67 0.75 19.63
C ILE A 56 -5.51 1.93 19.11
N GLN A 57 -5.97 1.86 17.86
CA GLN A 57 -6.74 2.91 17.22
C GLN A 57 -8.25 2.75 17.45
N GLY A 58 -8.68 1.74 18.23
CA GLY A 58 -10.06 1.44 18.54
C GLY A 58 -10.84 0.82 17.37
N GLU A 59 -10.12 0.25 16.40
CA GLU A 59 -10.72 -0.53 15.31
C GLU A 59 -10.81 -2.00 15.73
N ASP A 60 -11.95 -2.62 15.48
CA ASP A 60 -12.17 -4.04 15.78
C ASP A 60 -11.33 -4.92 14.83
N GLN A 61 -10.40 -5.70 15.38
CA GLN A 61 -9.54 -6.60 14.61
C GLN A 61 -10.30 -7.84 14.15
N LYS A 62 -10.06 -8.25 12.92
CA LYS A 62 -10.45 -9.57 12.43
C LYS A 62 -9.42 -10.61 12.87
N LYS A 63 -9.84 -11.87 13.00
CA LYS A 63 -8.92 -12.97 13.32
C LYS A 63 -7.77 -13.07 12.32
N LEU A 64 -8.05 -12.81 11.05
CA LEU A 64 -7.04 -12.90 10.00
C LEU A 64 -6.03 -11.76 10.06
N ASP A 65 -6.40 -10.56 10.56
CA ASP A 65 -5.45 -9.46 10.79
C ASP A 65 -4.39 -9.90 11.81
N VAL A 66 -4.82 -10.45 12.94
CA VAL A 66 -3.91 -10.94 14.00
C VAL A 66 -3.01 -12.08 13.47
N ILE A 67 -3.58 -13.02 12.71
CA ILE A 67 -2.83 -14.14 12.14
C ILE A 67 -1.80 -13.63 11.12
N ALA A 68 -2.19 -12.72 10.23
CA ALA A 68 -1.31 -12.15 9.22
C ALA A 68 -0.18 -11.33 9.87
N ASN A 69 -0.51 -10.53 10.89
CA ASN A 69 0.47 -9.77 11.66
C ASN A 69 1.53 -10.68 12.31
N ASN A 70 1.10 -11.74 13.00
CA ASN A 70 2.01 -12.69 13.65
C ASN A 70 2.92 -13.40 12.63
N ILE A 71 2.38 -13.84 11.49
CA ILE A 71 3.17 -14.47 10.42
C ILE A 71 4.24 -13.50 9.90
N MET A 72 3.89 -12.23 9.65
CA MET A 72 4.84 -11.21 9.20
C MET A 72 5.94 -11.00 10.24
N ILE A 73 5.57 -10.79 11.50
CA ILE A 73 6.52 -10.56 12.60
C ILE A 73 7.47 -11.74 12.77
N ASP A 74 6.95 -12.96 12.89
CA ASP A 74 7.76 -14.15 13.15
C ASP A 74 8.74 -14.44 12.01
N THR A 75 8.27 -14.33 10.75
CA THR A 75 9.09 -14.56 9.57
C THR A 75 10.19 -13.51 9.43
N LEU A 76 9.86 -12.24 9.64
CA LEU A 76 10.82 -11.14 9.48
C LEU A 76 11.84 -11.08 10.63
N LYS A 77 11.45 -11.40 11.86
CA LYS A 77 12.38 -11.50 13.00
C LYS A 77 13.44 -12.59 12.82
N ALA A 78 13.13 -13.64 12.07
CA ALA A 78 14.09 -14.70 11.77
C ALA A 78 15.17 -14.26 10.75
N ASN A 79 14.99 -13.13 10.04
CA ASN A 79 15.96 -12.62 9.07
C ASN A 79 17.02 -11.75 9.76
N PRO A 80 18.33 -12.14 9.76
CA PRO A 80 19.37 -11.40 10.47
C PRO A 80 19.66 -10.00 9.89
N ALA A 81 19.20 -9.72 8.67
CA ALA A 81 19.35 -8.40 8.08
C ALA A 81 18.30 -7.38 8.58
N VAL A 82 17.23 -7.84 9.25
CA VAL A 82 16.15 -7.01 9.80
C VAL A 82 16.51 -6.55 11.20
N ALA A 83 16.50 -5.25 11.44
CA ALA A 83 16.75 -4.64 12.75
C ALA A 83 15.46 -4.42 13.54
N GLY A 84 14.39 -4.05 12.84
CA GLY A 84 13.12 -3.74 13.47
C GLY A 84 11.96 -3.72 12.48
N LEU A 85 10.78 -3.82 13.05
CA LEU A 85 9.51 -3.91 12.34
C LEU A 85 8.54 -2.86 12.88
N ALA A 86 7.74 -2.27 12.02
CA ALA A 86 6.59 -1.48 12.43
C ALA A 86 5.36 -1.98 11.66
N SER A 87 4.33 -2.37 12.40
CA SER A 87 3.07 -2.85 11.86
C SER A 87 1.94 -1.88 12.15
N GLU A 88 0.95 -1.83 11.27
CA GLU A 88 -0.31 -1.11 11.55
C GLU A 88 -1.02 -1.66 12.79
N GLU A 89 -0.85 -2.97 13.09
CA GLU A 89 -1.54 -3.69 14.14
C GLU A 89 -0.79 -3.68 15.50
N GLU A 90 0.46 -3.15 15.55
CA GLU A 90 1.26 -3.06 16.76
C GLU A 90 1.31 -1.62 17.28
N ASP A 91 1.26 -1.42 18.60
CA ASP A 91 1.29 -0.09 19.23
C ASP A 91 2.60 0.66 18.97
N THR A 92 3.71 -0.11 18.98
CA THR A 92 5.07 0.39 18.82
C THR A 92 5.84 -0.50 17.86
N PHE A 93 7.08 -0.12 17.55
CA PHE A 93 7.94 -0.98 16.77
C PHE A 93 8.32 -2.27 17.52
N VAL A 94 8.59 -3.32 16.77
CA VAL A 94 9.09 -4.61 17.26
C VAL A 94 10.57 -4.73 16.92
N SER A 95 11.42 -4.93 17.92
CA SER A 95 12.85 -5.18 17.71
C SER A 95 13.06 -6.57 17.12
N ALA A 96 13.95 -6.71 16.13
CA ALA A 96 14.28 -7.99 15.50
C ALA A 96 15.74 -8.40 15.81
N GLY A 97 16.72 -7.80 15.19
CA GLY A 97 18.13 -8.14 15.35
C GLY A 97 19.03 -6.93 15.61
N GLU A 98 19.95 -6.99 16.60
CA GLU A 98 20.84 -5.88 16.95
C GLU A 98 21.73 -5.45 15.76
N ASN A 99 22.16 -6.40 14.94
CA ASN A 99 23.04 -6.17 13.78
C ASN A 99 22.29 -6.01 12.47
N GLY A 100 20.97 -5.95 12.49
CA GLY A 100 20.15 -5.73 11.31
C GLY A 100 20.39 -4.35 10.70
N ARG A 101 20.25 -4.27 9.38
CA ARG A 101 20.48 -3.05 8.59
C ARG A 101 19.19 -2.46 8.04
N TYR A 102 18.08 -3.19 8.10
CA TYR A 102 16.82 -2.80 7.48
C TYR A 102 15.71 -2.72 8.51
N LEU A 103 14.80 -1.80 8.25
CA LEU A 103 13.52 -1.65 8.93
C LEU A 103 12.43 -2.06 7.94
N VAL A 104 11.47 -2.85 8.38
CA VAL A 104 10.33 -3.24 7.54
C VAL A 104 9.05 -2.69 8.16
N LEU A 105 8.30 -1.93 7.38
CA LEU A 105 7.01 -1.37 7.77
C LEU A 105 5.93 -2.03 6.93
N PHE A 106 4.80 -2.39 7.54
CA PHE A 106 3.75 -3.08 6.80
C PHE A 106 2.36 -2.88 7.40
N ASP A 107 1.37 -2.94 6.51
CA ASP A 107 -0.01 -3.29 6.81
C ASP A 107 -0.16 -4.79 6.50
N PRO A 108 -0.39 -5.64 7.50
CA PRO A 108 -0.44 -7.08 7.27
C PRO A 108 -1.63 -7.50 6.41
N LEU A 109 -2.75 -6.75 6.45
CA LEU A 109 -3.95 -7.12 5.70
C LEU A 109 -4.87 -5.92 5.39
N ASP A 110 -4.46 -5.10 4.41
CA ASP A 110 -5.30 -3.99 3.88
C ASP A 110 -6.64 -4.50 3.37
N GLY A 111 -7.68 -3.78 3.74
CA GLY A 111 -9.05 -4.08 3.33
C GLY A 111 -9.70 -5.20 4.13
N SER A 112 -9.31 -5.42 5.38
CA SER A 112 -9.80 -6.51 6.24
C SER A 112 -11.34 -6.57 6.39
N SER A 113 -12.05 -5.46 6.20
CA SER A 113 -13.52 -5.45 6.12
C SER A 113 -14.09 -6.31 4.98
N ASN A 114 -13.28 -6.61 3.96
CA ASN A 114 -13.64 -7.40 2.80
C ASN A 114 -13.48 -8.92 3.00
N ILE A 115 -12.83 -9.35 4.06
CA ILE A 115 -12.50 -10.77 4.32
C ILE A 115 -13.75 -11.62 4.39
N ASP A 116 -14.71 -11.22 5.22
CA ASP A 116 -15.92 -12.00 5.50
C ASP A 116 -16.89 -12.07 4.31
N VAL A 117 -16.70 -11.20 3.31
CA VAL A 117 -17.52 -11.13 2.09
C VAL A 117 -16.77 -11.59 0.83
N ASN A 118 -15.60 -12.17 1.00
CA ASN A 118 -14.79 -12.77 -0.06
C ASN A 118 -14.41 -11.79 -1.19
N ILE A 119 -14.04 -10.58 -0.83
CA ILE A 119 -13.52 -9.55 -1.74
C ILE A 119 -12.02 -9.37 -1.49
N SER A 120 -11.28 -8.97 -2.52
CA SER A 120 -9.82 -8.86 -2.50
C SER A 120 -9.30 -8.02 -1.33
N VAL A 121 -8.27 -8.55 -0.67
CA VAL A 121 -7.47 -7.93 0.39
C VAL A 121 -5.99 -8.07 0.03
N GLY A 122 -5.09 -7.51 0.81
CA GLY A 122 -3.65 -7.68 0.53
C GLY A 122 -2.75 -7.20 1.65
N THR A 123 -1.47 -7.53 1.54
CA THR A 123 -0.41 -7.06 2.43
C THR A 123 0.34 -5.94 1.73
N ILE A 124 0.60 -4.82 2.43
CA ILE A 124 1.40 -3.70 1.93
C ILE A 124 2.68 -3.62 2.74
N PHE A 125 3.82 -3.34 2.11
CA PHE A 125 5.09 -3.25 2.81
C PHE A 125 6.04 -2.22 2.22
N SER A 126 6.96 -1.72 3.06
CA SER A 126 8.14 -0.97 2.65
C SER A 126 9.37 -1.37 3.45
N ILE A 127 10.56 -1.15 2.86
CA ILE A 127 11.85 -1.43 3.49
C ILE A 127 12.64 -0.13 3.51
N LEU A 128 13.13 0.24 4.69
CA LEU A 128 13.98 1.39 4.94
C LEU A 128 15.37 0.95 5.41
N ALA A 129 16.38 1.80 5.23
CA ALA A 129 17.65 1.61 5.91
C ALA A 129 17.50 1.94 7.40
N LYS A 130 18.11 1.13 8.28
CA LYS A 130 18.24 1.49 9.69
C LYS A 130 19.28 2.62 9.81
N PRO A 131 18.94 3.77 10.40
CA PRO A 131 19.92 4.80 10.72
C PRO A 131 20.98 4.31 11.70
N GLU A 132 22.11 4.98 11.77
CA GLU A 132 23.14 4.72 12.79
C GLU A 132 22.58 4.94 14.21
N GLY A 133 23.11 4.19 15.16
CA GLY A 133 22.72 4.27 16.56
C GLY A 133 21.71 3.20 17.00
N ALA A 134 21.20 3.38 18.23
CA ALA A 134 20.21 2.48 18.80
C ALA A 134 18.87 2.57 18.07
N LEU A 135 18.17 1.45 17.99
CA LEU A 135 16.84 1.40 17.40
C LEU A 135 15.84 2.14 18.30
N ALA A 136 15.09 3.05 17.71
CA ALA A 136 14.06 3.85 18.38
C ALA A 136 12.91 4.11 17.41
N THR A 137 11.78 4.65 17.88
CA THR A 137 10.66 5.03 17.03
C THR A 137 11.07 5.99 15.91
N GLU A 138 11.92 6.94 16.22
CA GLU A 138 12.47 7.94 15.30
C GLU A 138 13.25 7.31 14.14
N SER A 139 13.81 6.11 14.34
CA SER A 139 14.51 5.37 13.28
C SER A 139 13.58 5.04 12.09
N PHE A 140 12.28 4.90 12.33
CA PHE A 140 11.26 4.59 11.32
C PHE A 140 10.68 5.85 10.67
N LEU A 141 10.76 7.02 11.33
CA LEU A 141 10.13 8.25 10.88
C LEU A 141 10.91 8.90 9.71
N GLN A 142 11.03 8.16 8.61
CA GLN A 142 11.71 8.58 7.39
C GLN A 142 10.69 8.95 6.32
N THR A 143 11.03 9.94 5.47
CA THR A 143 10.15 10.31 4.34
C THR A 143 9.99 9.16 3.37
N GLY A 144 8.91 9.16 2.61
CA GLY A 144 8.65 8.12 1.60
C GLY A 144 9.76 8.03 0.53
N ARG A 145 10.53 9.10 0.31
CA ARG A 145 11.70 9.11 -0.59
C ARG A 145 12.85 8.22 -0.12
N GLN A 146 12.91 7.89 1.16
CA GLN A 146 13.98 7.07 1.73
C GLN A 146 13.69 5.56 1.67
N GLN A 147 12.55 5.16 1.12
CA GLN A 147 12.23 3.75 0.90
C GLN A 147 13.22 3.12 -0.08
N LEU A 148 13.91 2.06 0.36
CA LEU A 148 14.79 1.23 -0.47
C LEU A 148 13.99 0.25 -1.33
N ALA A 149 12.83 -0.17 -0.84
CA ALA A 149 11.88 -0.99 -1.55
C ALA A 149 10.47 -0.71 -1.04
N ALA A 150 9.49 -0.88 -1.92
CA ALA A 150 8.07 -0.88 -1.57
C ALA A 150 7.35 -1.92 -2.41
N GLY A 151 6.28 -2.49 -1.84
CA GLY A 151 5.51 -3.50 -2.52
C GLY A 151 4.17 -3.81 -1.85
N TYR A 152 3.41 -4.64 -2.51
CA TYR A 152 2.21 -5.25 -1.96
C TYR A 152 1.97 -6.64 -2.56
N VAL A 153 1.25 -7.46 -1.82
CA VAL A 153 0.69 -8.70 -2.35
C VAL A 153 -0.83 -8.59 -2.32
N LEU A 154 -1.45 -8.71 -3.49
CA LEU A 154 -2.90 -8.74 -3.66
C LEU A 154 -3.39 -10.18 -3.59
N TYR A 155 -4.28 -10.47 -2.65
CA TYR A 155 -5.01 -11.74 -2.53
C TYR A 155 -6.39 -11.57 -3.16
N GLY A 156 -6.49 -11.89 -4.44
CA GLY A 156 -7.69 -11.74 -5.28
C GLY A 156 -7.94 -12.97 -6.16
N PRO A 157 -8.60 -12.81 -7.32
CA PRO A 157 -8.77 -13.90 -8.29
C PRO A 157 -7.44 -14.55 -8.70
N GLN A 158 -6.36 -13.77 -8.68
CA GLN A 158 -4.97 -14.23 -8.72
C GLN A 158 -4.24 -13.63 -7.53
N THR A 159 -3.27 -14.35 -6.98
CA THR A 159 -2.35 -13.76 -5.99
C THR A 159 -1.19 -13.15 -6.75
N GLN A 160 -1.04 -11.83 -6.60
CA GLN A 160 -0.01 -11.07 -7.30
C GLN A 160 0.87 -10.27 -6.35
N LEU A 161 2.18 -10.42 -6.50
CA LEU A 161 3.19 -9.58 -5.86
C LEU A 161 3.54 -8.45 -6.82
N VAL A 162 3.49 -7.22 -6.33
CA VAL A 162 3.99 -6.02 -7.01
C VAL A 162 5.04 -5.37 -6.14
N PHE A 163 6.19 -5.03 -6.69
CA PHE A 163 7.22 -4.33 -5.94
C PHE A 163 8.12 -3.46 -6.83
N THR A 164 8.85 -2.56 -6.17
CA THR A 164 9.91 -1.74 -6.75
C THR A 164 11.08 -1.60 -5.78
N PHE A 165 12.28 -1.47 -6.34
CA PHE A 165 13.48 -0.97 -5.65
C PHE A 165 13.87 0.45 -6.12
N GLY A 166 12.91 1.22 -6.65
CA GLY A 166 13.18 2.53 -7.25
C GLY A 166 13.67 2.47 -8.70
N HIS A 167 13.70 1.29 -9.30
CA HIS A 167 14.17 1.04 -10.67
C HIS A 167 13.11 0.33 -11.51
N GLY A 168 11.91 0.91 -11.60
CA GLY A 168 10.77 0.32 -12.28
C GLY A 168 9.87 -0.50 -11.34
N VAL A 169 8.79 -1.04 -11.89
CA VAL A 169 7.78 -1.83 -11.16
C VAL A 169 7.68 -3.22 -11.77
N TYR A 170 7.63 -4.24 -10.94
CA TYR A 170 7.57 -5.64 -11.36
C TYR A 170 6.34 -6.31 -10.77
N VAL A 171 5.62 -7.07 -11.61
CA VAL A 171 4.42 -7.81 -11.24
C VAL A 171 4.67 -9.30 -11.42
N PHE A 172 4.52 -10.05 -10.34
CA PHE A 172 4.65 -11.49 -10.31
C PHE A 172 3.31 -12.12 -9.93
N THR A 173 2.99 -13.24 -10.54
CA THR A 173 1.77 -14.01 -10.22
C THR A 173 2.17 -15.35 -9.60
N LEU A 174 1.50 -15.71 -8.50
CA LEU A 174 1.71 -16.98 -7.81
C LEU A 174 1.14 -18.13 -8.66
N ASN A 175 1.99 -19.10 -9.00
CA ASN A 175 1.60 -20.27 -9.76
C ASN A 175 1.11 -21.43 -8.85
N ALA A 176 0.68 -22.53 -9.46
CA ALA A 176 0.19 -23.70 -8.74
C ALA A 176 1.27 -24.44 -7.92
N LYS A 177 2.56 -24.12 -8.13
CA LYS A 177 3.69 -24.65 -7.35
C LYS A 177 4.10 -23.73 -6.20
N ASN A 178 3.32 -22.69 -5.92
CA ASN A 178 3.62 -21.63 -4.97
C ASN A 178 4.91 -20.85 -5.30
N GLU A 179 5.20 -20.65 -6.59
CA GLU A 179 6.30 -19.81 -7.06
C GLU A 179 5.73 -18.53 -7.67
N PHE A 180 6.28 -17.39 -7.32
CA PHE A 180 5.97 -16.12 -7.97
C PHE A 180 6.71 -16.04 -9.32
N VAL A 181 5.96 -15.90 -10.39
CA VAL A 181 6.46 -15.86 -11.77
C VAL A 181 6.21 -14.48 -12.37
N LEU A 182 7.23 -13.88 -13.00
CA LEU A 182 7.14 -12.56 -13.62
C LEU A 182 6.09 -12.57 -14.73
N THR A 183 5.08 -11.72 -14.60
CA THR A 183 3.96 -11.63 -15.55
C THR A 183 3.87 -10.26 -16.21
N LYS A 184 4.41 -9.21 -15.59
CA LYS A 184 4.48 -7.89 -16.19
C LYS A 184 5.69 -7.12 -15.64
N GLU A 185 6.37 -6.43 -16.53
CA GLU A 185 7.52 -5.60 -16.24
C GLU A 185 7.23 -4.15 -16.64
N ASN A 186 7.58 -3.23 -15.75
CA ASN A 186 7.45 -1.78 -15.95
C ASN A 186 6.08 -1.31 -16.47
N PRO A 187 4.94 -1.74 -15.85
CA PRO A 187 3.64 -1.19 -16.19
C PRO A 187 3.68 0.33 -16.06
N LYS A 188 3.00 1.02 -16.98
CA LYS A 188 2.84 2.47 -16.93
C LYS A 188 1.39 2.84 -16.75
N VAL A 189 1.15 3.76 -15.82
CA VAL A 189 -0.16 4.37 -15.59
C VAL A 189 -0.35 5.48 -16.62
N PRO A 190 -1.44 5.50 -17.40
CA PRO A 190 -1.71 6.59 -18.32
C PRO A 190 -1.96 7.89 -17.56
N GLU A 191 -1.46 9.00 -18.11
CA GLU A 191 -1.63 10.35 -17.53
C GLU A 191 -3.10 10.74 -17.41
N SER A 192 -3.90 10.40 -18.42
CA SER A 192 -5.33 10.66 -18.48
C SER A 192 -6.15 9.42 -18.21
N THR A 193 -7.30 9.56 -17.54
CA THR A 193 -8.19 8.46 -17.20
C THR A 193 -9.67 8.81 -17.36
N LYS A 194 -10.51 7.77 -17.33
CA LYS A 194 -11.98 7.88 -17.21
C LYS A 194 -12.52 7.10 -16.01
N GLU A 195 -11.66 6.77 -15.04
CA GLU A 195 -12.07 6.03 -13.86
C GLU A 195 -11.66 6.76 -12.58
N PHE A 196 -12.52 6.74 -11.58
CA PHE A 196 -12.24 7.25 -10.25
C PHE A 196 -12.78 6.33 -9.17
N ALA A 197 -12.17 6.38 -8.00
CA ALA A 197 -12.56 5.64 -6.82
C ALA A 197 -12.61 6.57 -5.60
N ILE A 198 -13.77 6.67 -4.98
CA ILE A 198 -14.00 7.41 -3.75
C ILE A 198 -15.25 6.85 -3.07
N ASN A 199 -15.29 6.86 -1.74
CA ASN A 199 -16.50 6.47 -1.01
C ASN A 199 -17.59 7.55 -1.14
N MET A 200 -18.47 7.43 -2.12
CA MET A 200 -19.56 8.38 -2.42
C MET A 200 -20.51 8.62 -1.24
N SER A 201 -20.63 7.69 -0.29
CA SER A 201 -21.49 7.89 0.89
C SER A 201 -21.02 9.05 1.79
N ASN A 202 -19.76 9.46 1.66
CA ASN A 202 -19.16 10.57 2.38
C ASN A 202 -19.34 11.94 1.71
N ARG A 203 -20.00 12.04 0.53
CA ARG A 203 -20.12 13.28 -0.24
C ARG A 203 -20.57 14.48 0.59
N ARG A 204 -21.54 14.30 1.49
CA ARG A 204 -22.05 15.36 2.36
C ARG A 204 -21.03 15.93 3.35
N HIS A 205 -19.96 15.20 3.59
CA HIS A 205 -18.90 15.57 4.55
C HIS A 205 -17.64 16.13 3.87
N TRP A 206 -17.49 15.96 2.55
CA TRP A 206 -16.30 16.43 1.85
C TRP A 206 -16.13 17.93 1.91
N LEU A 207 -14.88 18.37 1.81
CA LEU A 207 -14.52 19.76 1.59
C LEU A 207 -14.97 20.23 0.19
N PRO A 208 -15.22 21.55 -0.02
CA PRO A 208 -15.72 22.08 -1.28
C PRO A 208 -14.89 21.65 -2.51
N PRO A 209 -13.55 21.65 -2.50
CA PRO A 209 -12.78 21.23 -3.67
C PRO A 209 -13.07 19.79 -4.10
N VAL A 210 -13.25 18.87 -3.14
CA VAL A 210 -13.57 17.47 -3.43
C VAL A 210 -14.98 17.33 -4.00
N GLN A 211 -15.94 18.06 -3.44
CA GLN A 211 -17.33 18.08 -3.94
C GLN A 211 -17.35 18.60 -5.37
N GLN A 212 -16.70 19.73 -5.65
CA GLN A 212 -16.59 20.30 -6.99
C GLN A 212 -15.98 19.30 -7.96
N TYR A 213 -14.85 18.70 -7.62
CA TYR A 213 -14.16 17.74 -8.46
C TYR A 213 -15.08 16.57 -8.84
N VAL A 214 -15.71 15.94 -7.87
CA VAL A 214 -16.58 14.79 -8.13
C VAL A 214 -17.83 15.19 -8.93
N ASP A 215 -18.43 16.35 -8.66
CA ASP A 215 -19.57 16.85 -9.42
C ASP A 215 -19.20 17.09 -10.89
N GLU A 216 -17.99 17.57 -11.18
CA GLU A 216 -17.48 17.69 -12.56
C GLU A 216 -17.29 16.33 -13.25
N LEU A 217 -16.82 15.30 -12.51
CA LEU A 217 -16.72 13.94 -13.06
C LEU A 217 -18.11 13.35 -13.38
N LEU A 218 -19.09 13.59 -12.50
CA LEU A 218 -20.48 13.11 -12.67
C LEU A 218 -21.25 13.85 -13.76
N ALA A 219 -20.88 15.09 -14.07
CA ALA A 219 -21.51 15.86 -15.14
C ALA A 219 -21.26 15.27 -16.54
N GLY A 220 -20.23 14.42 -16.68
CA GLY A 220 -19.95 13.68 -17.90
C GLY A 220 -19.56 14.56 -19.10
N GLU A 221 -19.94 14.14 -20.30
CA GLU A 221 -19.59 14.82 -21.56
C GLU A 221 -20.17 16.24 -21.67
N THR A 222 -21.28 16.51 -21.01
CA THR A 222 -21.93 17.82 -21.01
C THR A 222 -21.31 18.79 -19.99
N GLY A 223 -20.47 18.30 -19.11
CA GLY A 223 -19.78 19.10 -18.09
C GLY A 223 -18.43 19.64 -18.55
N THR A 224 -17.74 20.32 -17.64
CA THR A 224 -16.45 21.00 -17.90
C THR A 224 -15.33 20.05 -18.29
N ARG A 225 -15.42 18.77 -17.89
CA ARG A 225 -14.41 17.74 -18.21
C ARG A 225 -14.59 17.14 -19.61
N GLY A 226 -15.75 17.29 -20.26
CA GLY A 226 -16.02 16.86 -21.62
C GLY A 226 -15.89 15.35 -21.88
N LYS A 227 -15.96 14.52 -20.84
CA LYS A 227 -15.85 13.06 -20.94
C LYS A 227 -16.63 12.35 -19.85
N ASN A 228 -17.12 11.14 -20.14
CA ASN A 228 -17.81 10.30 -19.16
C ASN A 228 -16.82 9.54 -18.29
N TYR A 229 -17.03 9.56 -16.97
CA TYR A 229 -16.25 8.83 -15.99
C TYR A 229 -17.04 7.68 -15.38
N ASN A 230 -16.33 6.60 -15.02
CA ASN A 230 -16.88 5.47 -14.29
C ASN A 230 -16.32 5.43 -12.87
N MET A 231 -17.20 5.36 -11.88
CA MET A 231 -16.80 5.09 -10.51
C MET A 231 -16.48 3.60 -10.33
N ARG A 232 -15.34 3.32 -9.68
CA ARG A 232 -14.93 1.99 -9.26
C ARG A 232 -14.57 2.05 -7.79
N TRP A 233 -15.19 1.23 -6.96
CA TRP A 233 -14.94 1.22 -5.52
C TRP A 233 -14.94 -0.20 -4.98
N VAL A 234 -13.79 -0.67 -4.47
CA VAL A 234 -13.60 -2.00 -3.88
C VAL A 234 -13.51 -1.93 -2.35
N ALA A 235 -13.26 -0.74 -1.80
CA ALA A 235 -13.04 -0.49 -0.38
C ALA A 235 -11.79 -1.23 0.18
N SER A 236 -10.78 -1.42 -0.64
CA SER A 236 -9.44 -1.91 -0.30
C SER A 236 -8.43 -1.11 -1.11
N MET A 237 -7.47 -0.46 -0.44
CA MET A 237 -6.49 0.38 -1.12
C MET A 237 -5.61 -0.45 -2.05
N VAL A 238 -5.19 -1.64 -1.62
CA VAL A 238 -4.37 -2.55 -2.43
C VAL A 238 -5.05 -2.93 -3.75
N ALA A 239 -6.36 -3.19 -3.73
CA ALA A 239 -7.13 -3.54 -4.92
C ALA A 239 -7.33 -2.34 -5.85
N GLU A 240 -7.60 -1.16 -5.29
CA GLU A 240 -7.77 0.07 -6.06
C GLU A 240 -6.46 0.50 -6.74
N ILE A 241 -5.34 0.50 -6.02
CA ILE A 241 -4.04 0.86 -6.56
C ILE A 241 -3.59 -0.15 -7.61
N HIS A 242 -3.85 -1.45 -7.40
CA HIS A 242 -3.56 -2.47 -8.41
C HIS A 242 -4.34 -2.23 -9.71
N ARG A 243 -5.63 -1.92 -9.62
CA ARG A 243 -6.46 -1.56 -10.78
C ARG A 243 -5.89 -0.34 -11.52
N ILE A 244 -5.50 0.70 -10.78
CA ILE A 244 -4.92 1.93 -11.33
C ILE A 244 -3.59 1.64 -12.01
N LEU A 245 -2.72 0.85 -11.41
CA LEU A 245 -1.44 0.42 -11.98
C LEU A 245 -1.64 -0.31 -13.32
N MET A 246 -2.73 -1.09 -13.45
CA MET A 246 -2.97 -1.89 -14.66
C MET A 246 -3.65 -1.11 -15.80
N ARG A 247 -4.43 -0.06 -15.53
CA ARG A 247 -5.20 0.62 -16.58
C ARG A 247 -5.49 2.10 -16.36
N GLY A 248 -4.96 2.70 -15.30
CA GLY A 248 -5.25 4.10 -14.95
C GLY A 248 -6.46 4.25 -14.05
N GLY A 249 -6.64 5.46 -13.56
CA GLY A 249 -7.66 5.83 -12.61
C GLY A 249 -7.12 6.79 -11.57
N VAL A 250 -8.00 7.29 -10.70
CA VAL A 250 -7.63 8.03 -9.49
C VAL A 250 -8.35 7.44 -8.28
N PHE A 251 -7.61 7.21 -7.21
CA PHE A 251 -8.12 6.81 -5.91
C PHE A 251 -8.02 7.97 -4.94
N MET A 252 -9.07 8.18 -4.16
CA MET A 252 -9.16 9.30 -3.23
C MET A 252 -9.72 8.86 -1.88
N TYR A 253 -9.01 9.24 -0.81
CA TYR A 253 -9.48 9.17 0.56
C TYR A 253 -9.02 10.41 1.32
N LEU A 254 -9.81 11.47 1.25
CA LEU A 254 -9.45 12.81 1.70
C LEU A 254 -10.01 13.12 3.08
N GLN A 255 -9.46 14.17 3.71
CA GLN A 255 -10.02 14.77 4.89
C GLN A 255 -11.48 15.19 4.66
N ASP A 256 -12.29 15.06 5.68
CA ASP A 256 -13.68 15.51 5.65
C ASP A 256 -14.07 16.31 6.92
N LYS A 257 -15.27 16.87 6.92
CA LYS A 257 -15.75 17.76 7.98
C LYS A 257 -16.16 17.05 9.28
N ARG A 258 -16.21 15.71 9.30
CA ARG A 258 -16.65 14.97 10.50
C ARG A 258 -15.63 15.07 11.62
N ASP A 259 -14.36 15.05 11.26
CA ASP A 259 -13.27 15.19 12.21
C ASP A 259 -12.13 16.01 11.57
N PRO A 260 -12.17 17.34 11.71
CA PRO A 260 -11.14 18.22 11.16
C PRO A 260 -9.73 17.99 11.74
N SER A 261 -9.63 17.31 12.88
CA SER A 261 -8.32 16.95 13.47
C SER A 261 -7.64 15.78 12.77
N LYS A 262 -8.40 14.99 11.99
CA LYS A 262 -7.88 13.84 11.24
C LYS A 262 -7.68 14.21 9.78
N PRO A 263 -6.42 14.21 9.28
CA PRO A 263 -6.13 14.60 7.91
C PRO A 263 -6.65 13.58 6.87
N GLY A 264 -6.96 12.36 7.30
CA GLY A 264 -7.47 11.27 6.46
C GLY A 264 -7.72 10.01 7.28
N LYS A 265 -8.00 8.90 6.60
CA LYS A 265 -8.20 7.59 7.25
C LYS A 265 -6.96 6.69 7.14
N LEU A 266 -6.27 6.75 6.00
CA LEU A 266 -5.16 5.85 5.67
C LEU A 266 -3.88 6.27 6.40
N ARG A 267 -2.96 5.31 6.63
CA ARG A 267 -1.70 5.55 7.33
C ARG A 267 -0.62 5.94 6.34
N LEU A 268 0.16 6.97 6.71
CA LEU A 268 1.22 7.48 5.85
C LEU A 268 2.28 6.41 5.54
N MET A 269 2.78 5.73 6.59
CA MET A 269 3.97 4.89 6.46
C MET A 269 3.66 3.45 6.05
N TYR A 270 2.50 2.91 6.46
CA TYR A 270 2.15 1.50 6.18
C TYR A 270 1.46 1.31 4.84
N GLU A 271 0.71 2.33 4.36
CA GLU A 271 -0.13 2.25 3.18
C GLU A 271 0.27 3.30 2.12
N ALA A 272 0.23 4.60 2.46
CA ALA A 272 0.34 5.68 1.49
C ALA A 272 1.74 5.78 0.86
N ASN A 273 2.82 5.73 1.64
CA ASN A 273 4.19 5.81 1.15
C ASN A 273 4.58 4.65 0.22
N PRO A 274 4.38 3.36 0.59
CA PRO A 274 4.70 2.27 -0.32
C PRO A 274 3.90 2.33 -1.63
N MET A 275 2.61 2.64 -1.57
CA MET A 275 1.78 2.76 -2.77
C MET A 275 2.18 3.96 -3.63
N ALA A 276 2.57 5.08 -3.02
CA ALA A 276 3.06 6.26 -3.73
C ALA A 276 4.35 5.96 -4.48
N LEU A 277 5.31 5.24 -3.87
CA LEU A 277 6.57 4.89 -4.55
C LEU A 277 6.30 4.00 -5.77
N ILE A 278 5.45 2.98 -5.65
CA ILE A 278 5.07 2.12 -6.77
C ILE A 278 4.43 2.93 -7.91
N LEU A 279 3.49 3.81 -7.58
CA LEU A 279 2.77 4.60 -8.58
C LEU A 279 3.69 5.63 -9.25
N GLU A 280 4.57 6.33 -8.53
CA GLU A 280 5.54 7.25 -9.13
C GLU A 280 6.51 6.51 -10.07
N GLN A 281 6.98 5.31 -9.71
CA GLN A 281 7.80 4.48 -10.60
C GLN A 281 7.05 4.03 -11.87
N ALA A 282 5.74 3.96 -11.79
CA ALA A 282 4.87 3.67 -12.92
C ALA A 282 4.45 4.94 -13.72
N GLY A 283 4.94 6.13 -13.36
CA GLY A 283 4.62 7.39 -14.04
C GLY A 283 3.31 8.05 -13.61
N ALA A 284 2.73 7.63 -12.49
CA ALA A 284 1.58 8.24 -11.86
C ALA A 284 1.99 9.30 -10.82
N SER A 285 1.03 9.95 -10.19
CA SER A 285 1.22 10.92 -9.12
C SER A 285 0.54 10.48 -7.83
N ALA A 286 1.08 10.93 -6.69
CA ALA A 286 0.51 10.73 -5.37
C ALA A 286 0.70 11.98 -4.50
N SER A 287 -0.37 12.44 -3.83
CA SER A 287 -0.35 13.63 -2.98
C SER A 287 -1.35 13.54 -1.83
N ASN A 288 -1.21 14.47 -0.88
CA ASN A 288 -2.20 14.71 0.18
C ASN A 288 -3.12 15.90 -0.11
N ALA A 289 -3.21 16.35 -1.36
CA ALA A 289 -3.81 17.57 -1.89
C ALA A 289 -2.91 18.82 -1.84
N TYR A 290 -1.86 18.85 -1.01
CA TYR A 290 -1.02 20.04 -0.77
C TYR A 290 0.44 19.81 -1.14
N GLN A 291 0.94 18.59 -0.98
CA GLN A 291 2.33 18.22 -1.31
C GLN A 291 2.39 16.77 -1.81
N ALA A 292 3.49 16.43 -2.48
CA ALA A 292 3.74 15.07 -2.92
C ALA A 292 3.81 14.12 -1.72
N MET A 293 3.20 12.93 -1.84
CA MET A 293 3.07 11.97 -0.75
C MET A 293 4.43 11.57 -0.16
N LEU A 294 5.40 11.28 -1.02
CA LEU A 294 6.73 10.82 -0.61
C LEU A 294 7.57 11.89 0.09
N ASP A 295 7.19 13.18 -0.01
CA ASP A 295 7.92 14.30 0.62
C ASP A 295 7.40 14.62 2.03
N ILE A 296 6.32 13.96 2.47
CA ILE A 296 5.76 14.17 3.81
C ILE A 296 6.72 13.59 4.85
N GLN A 297 7.15 14.44 5.82
CA GLN A 297 7.92 13.98 6.97
C GLN A 297 6.96 13.32 7.97
N PRO A 298 7.12 12.02 8.29
CA PRO A 298 6.33 11.39 9.33
C PRO A 298 6.64 11.96 10.72
N GLU A 299 5.61 12.18 11.53
CA GLU A 299 5.70 12.66 12.92
C GLU A 299 5.42 11.54 13.94
N SER A 300 4.77 10.47 13.50
CA SER A 300 4.47 9.29 14.32
C SER A 300 4.27 8.03 13.46
N LEU A 301 4.43 6.84 14.06
CA LEU A 301 4.27 5.55 13.36
C LEU A 301 2.89 5.40 12.71
N HIS A 302 1.83 5.81 13.41
CA HIS A 302 0.45 5.64 12.96
C HIS A 302 -0.15 6.93 12.38
N GLN A 303 0.71 7.86 11.90
CA GLN A 303 0.24 9.09 11.28
C GLN A 303 -0.72 8.79 10.13
N ARG A 304 -1.91 9.41 10.20
CA ARG A 304 -2.90 9.35 9.12
C ARG A 304 -2.66 10.46 8.11
N VAL A 305 -3.10 10.24 6.88
CA VAL A 305 -2.91 11.18 5.77
C VAL A 305 -4.10 11.15 4.82
N ALA A 306 -4.40 12.29 4.21
CA ALA A 306 -5.27 12.37 3.05
C ALA A 306 -4.54 11.77 1.82
N VAL A 307 -5.28 11.07 0.95
CA VAL A 307 -4.70 10.37 -0.18
C VAL A 307 -5.41 10.73 -1.47
N ILE A 308 -4.63 11.14 -2.46
CA ILE A 308 -5.00 11.27 -3.87
C ILE A 308 -3.90 10.59 -4.68
N MET A 309 -4.21 9.51 -5.39
CA MET A 309 -3.20 8.72 -6.11
C MET A 309 -3.73 8.22 -7.44
N GLY A 310 -2.93 8.29 -8.49
CA GLY A 310 -3.25 7.73 -9.80
C GLY A 310 -2.78 8.56 -10.98
N SER A 311 -3.57 8.56 -12.04
CA SER A 311 -3.29 9.30 -13.27
C SER A 311 -3.00 10.77 -12.99
N SER A 312 -1.85 11.25 -13.46
CA SER A 312 -1.28 12.54 -13.04
C SER A 312 -2.18 13.74 -13.35
N GLU A 313 -2.87 13.75 -14.49
CA GLU A 313 -3.82 14.82 -14.84
C GLU A 313 -4.91 15.01 -13.77
N GLU A 314 -5.42 13.91 -13.19
CA GLU A 314 -6.48 13.95 -12.18
C GLU A 314 -5.94 14.39 -10.81
N VAL A 315 -4.77 13.89 -10.41
CA VAL A 315 -4.11 14.28 -9.16
C VAL A 315 -3.76 15.77 -9.18
N ASP A 316 -3.14 16.24 -10.26
CA ASP A 316 -2.75 17.63 -10.42
C ASP A 316 -3.96 18.58 -10.48
N TYR A 317 -5.05 18.12 -11.11
CA TYR A 317 -6.28 18.92 -11.18
C TYR A 317 -6.89 19.11 -9.78
N LEU A 318 -6.98 18.04 -9.00
CA LEU A 318 -7.53 18.10 -7.65
C LEU A 318 -6.64 18.91 -6.69
N ASN A 319 -5.31 18.81 -6.82
CA ASN A 319 -4.35 19.65 -6.08
C ASN A 319 -4.57 21.14 -6.39
N ARG A 320 -4.77 21.51 -7.66
CA ARG A 320 -5.08 22.90 -8.04
C ARG A 320 -6.40 23.41 -7.46
N LEU A 321 -7.41 22.56 -7.30
CA LEU A 321 -8.66 22.94 -6.64
C LEU A 321 -8.49 23.24 -5.16
N HIS A 322 -7.59 22.55 -4.47
CA HIS A 322 -7.27 22.79 -3.06
C HIS A 322 -6.38 24.03 -2.84
N SER A 323 -5.69 24.49 -3.87
CA SER A 323 -4.79 25.66 -3.80
C SER A 323 -5.53 27.00 -4.07
N LYS A 324 -6.82 26.95 -4.40
CA LYS A 324 -7.68 28.13 -4.62
C LYS A 324 -8.39 28.53 -3.32
#